data_9bd7e0ce46a824e94493a9fa101af3fb
#
_entry.id   9bd7e0ce46a824e94493a9fa101af3fb
#
_cell.length_a   1.000
_cell.length_b   1.000
_cell.length_c   1.000
_cell.angle_alpha   90.00
_cell.angle_beta   90.00
_cell.angle_gamma   90.00
#
_symmetry.space_group_name_H-M   'P 1'
#
loop_
_entity.id
_entity.type
_entity.pdbx_description
1 polymer ?
#
loop_
_entity_poly.entity_id
_entity_poly.type
_entity_poly.pdbx_seq_one_letter_code
_entity_poly.pdbx_strand_id
1 'polypeptide(L)'
;FALKVPAKYTGRFCRLFAVYWLFTASVAYLLVAVCAAFADLHGGTLYGLMQYAPVGILPALLPFLLMGANALTGVFEGYRNCNFVKRAGQVFERSGVIRIGVVGSYGKTSVKNILKTLLSEKYSVIATPESYNAPMGIAKTVLSNECEGKQIFIAEMGARKKGDIKELCDLVKPDYAIFTGVCEQHIATFGSLENIWAEKSEILKCGAKKVVCGSSLKTWLQETDDRVLVLDEGADAQFGAMATAFTLRLYGENVPVKT
;
A
#
# COMPACT_ATOMS: atom_id res chain seq x y z
N PHE A 1 -15.17 -6.71 28.79
CA PHE A 1 -14.42 -6.86 27.53
C PHE A 1 -13.62 -5.56 27.33
N ALA A 2 -12.35 -5.55 27.68
CA ALA A 2 -11.45 -4.44 27.35
C ALA A 2 -11.07 -4.57 25.87
N LEU A 3 -11.41 -3.58 25.04
CA LEU A 3 -10.95 -3.49 23.67
C LEU A 3 -9.42 -3.48 23.66
N LYS A 4 -8.79 -4.45 23.01
CA LYS A 4 -7.32 -4.55 22.91
C LYS A 4 -6.68 -3.33 22.22
N VAL A 5 -7.44 -2.58 21.45
CA VAL A 5 -6.99 -1.36 20.78
C VAL A 5 -8.10 -0.30 20.88
N PRO A 6 -7.84 0.89 21.42
CA PRO A 6 -8.83 1.96 21.47
C PRO A 6 -9.23 2.40 20.07
N ALA A 7 -10.52 2.72 19.89
CA ALA A 7 -11.03 3.23 18.62
C ALA A 7 -10.34 4.57 18.28
N LYS A 8 -9.71 4.64 17.10
CA LYS A 8 -9.13 5.89 16.59
C LYS A 8 -10.10 6.55 15.61
N TYR A 9 -10.60 7.71 15.99
CA TYR A 9 -11.43 8.54 15.09
C TYR A 9 -10.54 9.23 14.06
N THR A 10 -10.39 8.58 12.91
CA THR A 10 -9.62 9.14 11.80
C THR A 10 -10.41 10.26 11.09
N GLY A 11 -9.71 11.19 10.41
CA GLY A 11 -10.39 12.23 9.63
C GLY A 11 -11.32 11.67 8.54
N ARG A 12 -11.03 10.46 8.01
CA ARG A 12 -11.93 9.74 7.10
C ARG A 12 -13.22 9.33 7.82
N PHE A 13 -13.11 8.77 9.01
CA PHE A 13 -14.28 8.40 9.82
C PHE A 13 -15.18 9.61 10.10
N CYS A 14 -14.59 10.74 10.53
CA CYS A 14 -15.35 11.95 10.84
C CYS A 14 -16.11 12.48 9.60
N ARG A 15 -15.49 12.46 8.40
CA ARG A 15 -16.15 12.87 7.15
C ARG A 15 -17.28 11.92 6.76
N LEU A 16 -17.04 10.61 6.81
CA LEU A 16 -18.08 9.61 6.55
C LEU A 16 -19.24 9.78 7.51
N PHE A 17 -18.98 9.96 8.79
CA PHE A 17 -19.97 10.15 9.83
C PHE A 17 -20.81 11.42 9.59
N ALA A 18 -20.16 12.54 9.23
CA ALA A 18 -20.86 13.78 8.92
C ALA A 18 -21.78 13.64 7.69
N VAL A 19 -21.32 13.02 6.60
CA VAL A 19 -22.12 12.79 5.39
C VAL A 19 -23.28 11.84 5.70
N TYR A 20 -23.03 10.78 6.45
CA TYR A 20 -24.07 9.84 6.87
C TYR A 20 -25.16 10.53 7.72
N TRP A 21 -24.77 11.38 8.69
CA TRP A 21 -25.70 12.15 9.50
C TRP A 21 -26.54 13.12 8.66
N LEU A 22 -25.91 13.83 7.72
CA LEU A 22 -26.62 14.74 6.81
C LEU A 22 -27.65 13.97 5.95
N PHE A 23 -27.27 12.83 5.41
CA PHE A 23 -28.19 11.99 4.64
C PHE A 23 -29.35 11.51 5.50
N THR A 24 -29.07 11.00 6.69
CA THR A 24 -30.09 10.50 7.61
C THR A 24 -31.05 11.62 8.02
N ALA A 25 -30.55 12.79 8.36
CA ALA A 25 -31.36 13.95 8.74
C ALA A 25 -32.23 14.43 7.56
N SER A 26 -31.65 14.49 6.34
CA SER A 26 -32.40 14.90 5.14
C SER A 26 -33.53 13.93 4.79
N VAL A 27 -33.26 12.64 4.86
CA VAL A 27 -34.29 11.61 4.58
C VAL A 27 -35.36 11.59 5.68
N ALA A 28 -34.97 11.72 6.95
CA ALA A 28 -35.91 11.80 8.05
C ALA A 28 -36.83 13.02 7.90
N TYR A 29 -36.27 14.19 7.58
CA TYR A 29 -37.02 15.40 7.33
C TYR A 29 -37.99 15.22 6.15
N LEU A 30 -37.54 14.66 5.04
CA LEU A 30 -38.37 14.41 3.87
C LEU A 30 -39.52 13.44 4.18
N LEU A 31 -39.26 12.36 4.90
CA LEU A 31 -40.26 11.40 5.32
C LEU A 31 -41.34 12.07 6.20
N VAL A 32 -40.95 12.87 7.16
CA VAL A 32 -41.87 13.62 8.02
C VAL A 32 -42.67 14.62 7.20
N ALA A 33 -42.05 15.38 6.31
CA ALA A 33 -42.75 16.36 5.46
C ALA A 33 -43.75 15.70 4.52
N VAL A 34 -43.42 14.58 3.90
CA VAL A 34 -44.33 13.81 3.02
C VAL A 34 -45.50 13.25 3.83
N CYS A 35 -45.26 12.67 5.01
CA CYS A 35 -46.32 12.16 5.88
C CYS A 35 -47.24 13.27 6.37
N ALA A 36 -46.70 14.45 6.70
CA ALA A 36 -47.51 15.61 7.10
C ALA A 36 -48.39 16.12 5.95
N ALA A 37 -47.80 16.30 4.74
CA ALA A 37 -48.54 16.73 3.57
C ALA A 37 -49.66 15.75 3.18
N PHE A 38 -49.42 14.44 3.31
CA PHE A 38 -50.45 13.41 3.04
C PHE A 38 -51.56 13.42 4.10
N ALA A 39 -51.22 13.70 5.34
CA ALA A 39 -52.12 13.81 6.45
C ALA A 39 -53.09 14.99 6.29
N ASP A 40 -52.58 16.13 5.85
CA ASP A 40 -53.40 17.34 5.59
C ASP A 40 -54.42 17.11 4.46
N LEU A 41 -54.07 16.25 3.47
CA LEU A 41 -54.95 15.95 2.33
C LEU A 41 -56.10 14.98 2.65
N HIS A 42 -55.92 14.05 3.59
CA HIS A 42 -56.84 12.91 3.77
C HIS A 42 -57.62 12.89 5.10
N GLY A 43 -57.19 13.60 6.12
CA GLY A 43 -57.89 13.70 7.42
C GLY A 43 -58.25 12.35 8.09
N GLY A 44 -58.46 12.33 9.39
CA GLY A 44 -59.06 11.18 10.10
C GLY A 44 -58.08 10.15 10.68
N THR A 45 -58.51 8.90 10.91
CA THR A 45 -57.75 7.83 11.61
C THR A 45 -56.46 7.42 10.89
N LEU A 46 -56.37 7.59 9.56
CA LEU A 46 -55.16 7.34 8.78
C LEU A 46 -54.01 8.28 9.17
N TYR A 47 -54.32 9.49 9.59
CA TYR A 47 -53.37 10.49 10.10
C TYR A 47 -52.59 9.97 11.29
N GLY A 48 -53.28 9.35 12.26
CA GLY A 48 -52.64 8.79 13.45
C GLY A 48 -51.63 7.65 13.15
N LEU A 49 -51.87 6.88 12.10
CA LEU A 49 -50.97 5.81 11.69
C LEU A 49 -49.77 6.32 10.86
N MET A 50 -49.98 7.29 9.98
CA MET A 50 -48.96 7.83 9.09
C MET A 50 -47.84 8.60 9.83
N GLN A 51 -48.15 9.24 10.95
CA GLN A 51 -47.12 9.92 11.76
C GLN A 51 -46.05 8.97 12.30
N TYR A 52 -46.35 7.66 12.44
CA TYR A 52 -45.37 6.64 12.88
C TYR A 52 -44.62 5.98 11.73
N ALA A 53 -45.03 6.17 10.48
CA ALA A 53 -44.38 5.57 9.31
C ALA A 53 -42.88 5.91 9.21
N PRO A 54 -42.38 7.14 9.50
CA PRO A 54 -40.99 7.47 9.51
C PRO A 54 -40.18 6.63 10.52
N VAL A 55 -40.78 6.30 11.68
CA VAL A 55 -40.12 5.49 12.73
C VAL A 55 -39.86 4.06 12.25
N GLY A 56 -40.76 3.49 11.45
CA GLY A 56 -40.59 2.14 10.88
C GLY A 56 -39.70 2.10 9.64
N ILE A 57 -39.79 3.09 8.77
CA ILE A 57 -39.13 3.14 7.47
C ILE A 57 -37.63 3.54 7.63
N LEU A 58 -37.34 4.54 8.47
CA LEU A 58 -36.00 5.10 8.61
C LEU A 58 -34.94 4.03 9.01
N PRO A 59 -35.20 3.17 10.01
CA PRO A 59 -34.23 2.10 10.36
C PRO A 59 -33.92 1.15 9.19
N ALA A 60 -34.90 0.83 8.36
CA ALA A 60 -34.72 -0.01 7.18
C ALA A 60 -33.83 0.67 6.10
N LEU A 61 -33.86 2.00 6.04
CA LEU A 61 -33.09 2.80 5.09
C LEU A 61 -31.65 3.05 5.57
N LEU A 62 -31.33 2.99 6.87
CA LEU A 62 -30.01 3.31 7.41
C LEU A 62 -28.84 2.58 6.73
N PRO A 63 -28.90 1.25 6.43
CA PRO A 63 -27.82 0.58 5.72
C PRO A 63 -27.57 1.15 4.32
N PHE A 64 -28.64 1.48 3.60
CA PHE A 64 -28.53 2.05 2.25
C PHE A 64 -27.97 3.48 2.27
N LEU A 65 -28.37 4.28 3.26
CA LEU A 65 -27.82 5.62 3.47
C LEU A 65 -26.33 5.56 3.81
N LEU A 66 -25.90 4.58 4.62
CA LEU A 66 -24.49 4.35 4.91
C LEU A 66 -23.71 3.93 3.66
N MET A 67 -24.28 3.07 2.83
CA MET A 67 -23.68 2.70 1.54
C MET A 67 -23.50 3.91 0.62
N GLY A 68 -24.55 4.74 0.48
CA GLY A 68 -24.49 5.98 -0.29
C GLY A 68 -23.46 6.96 0.23
N ALA A 69 -23.42 7.19 1.54
CA ALA A 69 -22.43 8.04 2.19
C ALA A 69 -20.99 7.52 1.98
N ASN A 70 -20.79 6.21 2.07
CA ASN A 70 -19.48 5.60 1.83
C ASN A 70 -19.07 5.70 0.35
N ALA A 71 -19.99 5.53 -0.59
CA ALA A 71 -19.72 5.71 -2.02
C ALA A 71 -19.29 7.16 -2.32
N LEU A 72 -20.03 8.14 -1.83
CA LEU A 72 -19.72 9.56 -2.05
C LEU A 72 -18.39 9.95 -1.42
N THR A 73 -18.15 9.58 -0.16
CA THR A 73 -16.88 9.86 0.52
C THR A 73 -15.72 9.10 -0.11
N GLY A 74 -15.96 7.90 -0.64
CA GLY A 74 -14.96 7.09 -1.36
C GLY A 74 -14.42 7.78 -2.60
N VAL A 75 -15.28 8.40 -3.41
CA VAL A 75 -14.85 9.18 -4.59
C VAL A 75 -13.96 10.35 -4.18
N PHE A 76 -14.37 11.10 -3.17
CA PHE A 76 -13.58 12.24 -2.67
C PHE A 76 -12.23 11.82 -2.08
N GLU A 77 -12.22 10.74 -1.29
CA GLU A 77 -10.98 10.19 -0.74
C GLU A 77 -10.06 9.66 -1.84
N GLY A 78 -10.62 8.99 -2.86
CA GLY A 78 -9.86 8.52 -4.03
C GLY A 78 -9.16 9.68 -4.75
N TYR A 79 -9.87 10.78 -5.00
CA TYR A 79 -9.31 11.98 -5.61
C TYR A 79 -8.18 12.60 -4.75
N ARG A 80 -8.42 12.74 -3.45
CA ARG A 80 -7.40 13.25 -2.51
C ARG A 80 -6.16 12.37 -2.47
N ASN A 81 -6.35 11.06 -2.40
CA ASN A 81 -5.24 10.09 -2.38
C ASN A 81 -4.44 10.13 -3.66
N CYS A 82 -5.10 10.19 -4.82
CA CYS A 82 -4.44 10.34 -6.12
C CYS A 82 -3.59 11.62 -6.19
N ASN A 83 -4.15 12.76 -5.76
CA ASN A 83 -3.41 14.01 -5.72
C ASN A 83 -2.23 13.98 -4.75
N PHE A 84 -2.38 13.30 -3.61
CA PHE A 84 -1.31 13.14 -2.63
C PHE A 84 -0.16 12.31 -3.19
N VAL A 85 -0.46 11.19 -3.86
CA VAL A 85 0.53 10.33 -4.54
C VAL A 85 1.21 11.07 -5.69
N LYS A 86 0.46 11.82 -6.51
CA LYS A 86 1.03 12.65 -7.59
C LYS A 86 2.02 13.69 -7.07
N ARG A 87 1.70 14.36 -5.96
CA ARG A 87 2.62 15.31 -5.31
C ARG A 87 3.90 14.65 -4.85
N ALA A 88 3.82 13.45 -4.27
CA ALA A 88 5.01 12.69 -3.89
C ALA A 88 5.88 12.33 -5.10
N GLY A 89 5.28 11.92 -6.22
CA GLY A 89 6.00 11.68 -7.47
C GLY A 89 6.75 12.92 -7.95
N GLN A 90 6.14 14.12 -7.88
CA GLN A 90 6.80 15.37 -8.24
C GLN A 90 8.00 15.69 -7.32
N VAL A 91 7.89 15.38 -6.02
CA VAL A 91 9.02 15.54 -5.09
C VAL A 91 10.16 14.61 -5.47
N PHE A 92 9.87 13.35 -5.80
CA PHE A 92 10.90 12.41 -6.28
C PHE A 92 11.62 12.91 -7.54
N GLU A 93 10.88 13.46 -8.50
CA GLU A 93 11.46 13.98 -9.74
C GLU A 93 12.40 15.18 -9.50
N ARG A 94 12.10 16.01 -8.50
CA ARG A 94 12.88 17.21 -8.16
C ARG A 94 14.04 16.94 -7.21
N SER A 95 13.97 15.90 -6.40
CA SER A 95 14.93 15.67 -5.32
C SER A 95 16.29 15.15 -5.78
N GLY A 96 16.37 14.54 -6.99
CA GLY A 96 17.61 13.91 -7.49
C GLY A 96 18.08 12.73 -6.64
N VAL A 97 17.27 12.24 -5.68
CA VAL A 97 17.58 11.13 -4.80
C VAL A 97 17.65 9.81 -5.58
N ILE A 98 18.66 8.99 -5.31
CA ILE A 98 18.76 7.63 -5.88
C ILE A 98 17.68 6.76 -5.22
N ARG A 99 16.83 6.11 -6.03
CA ARG A 99 15.68 5.34 -5.57
C ARG A 99 15.93 3.85 -5.74
N ILE A 100 15.79 3.11 -4.65
CA ILE A 100 15.95 1.66 -4.62
C ILE A 100 14.59 1.04 -4.29
N GLY A 101 14.04 0.23 -5.19
CA GLY A 101 12.81 -0.52 -4.99
C GLY A 101 13.09 -1.93 -4.47
N VAL A 102 12.41 -2.38 -3.42
CA VAL A 102 12.53 -3.74 -2.88
C VAL A 102 11.20 -4.45 -3.00
N VAL A 103 11.15 -5.48 -3.85
CA VAL A 103 9.96 -6.30 -4.13
C VAL A 103 10.21 -7.76 -3.74
N GLY A 104 9.14 -8.49 -3.47
CA GLY A 104 9.18 -9.93 -3.23
C GLY A 104 8.02 -10.41 -2.38
N SER A 105 7.89 -11.72 -2.25
CA SER A 105 6.90 -12.32 -1.33
C SER A 105 7.41 -12.30 0.11
N TYR A 106 8.70 -12.53 0.33
CA TYR A 106 9.35 -12.60 1.64
C TYR A 106 10.62 -11.75 1.66
N GLY A 107 11.18 -11.51 2.83
CA GLY A 107 12.49 -10.87 3.02
C GLY A 107 12.56 -9.36 2.71
N LYS A 108 11.52 -8.73 2.19
CA LYS A 108 11.52 -7.29 1.80
C LYS A 108 11.97 -6.36 2.92
N THR A 109 11.35 -6.47 4.08
CA THR A 109 11.63 -5.59 5.23
C THR A 109 13.04 -5.83 5.78
N SER A 110 13.48 -7.09 5.82
CA SER A 110 14.84 -7.44 6.26
C SER A 110 15.89 -6.86 5.31
N VAL A 111 15.72 -7.07 3.99
CA VAL A 111 16.63 -6.54 2.96
C VAL A 111 16.64 -5.00 3.00
N LYS A 112 15.48 -4.36 3.10
CA LYS A 112 15.37 -2.90 3.25
C LYS A 112 16.18 -2.39 4.44
N ASN A 113 16.05 -3.03 5.61
CA ASN A 113 16.73 -2.61 6.83
C ASN A 113 18.24 -2.85 6.76
N ILE A 114 18.67 -4.00 6.24
CA ILE A 114 20.10 -4.31 6.02
C ILE A 114 20.71 -3.29 5.06
N LEU A 115 20.06 -3.03 3.93
CA LEU A 115 20.53 -2.02 2.98
C LEU A 115 20.60 -0.62 3.59
N LYS A 116 19.59 -0.24 4.37
CA LYS A 116 19.60 1.04 5.07
C LYS A 116 20.83 1.14 5.97
N THR A 117 21.09 0.12 6.78
CA THR A 117 22.27 0.10 7.68
C THR A 117 23.56 0.20 6.90
N LEU A 118 23.77 -0.67 5.91
CA LEU A 118 25.01 -0.70 5.12
C LEU A 118 25.25 0.60 4.35
N LEU A 119 24.24 1.13 3.69
CA LEU A 119 24.40 2.35 2.91
C LEU A 119 24.51 3.60 3.77
N SER A 120 24.00 3.58 5.00
CA SER A 120 24.09 4.70 5.94
C SER A 120 25.51 4.95 6.44
N GLU A 121 26.43 4.00 6.31
CA GLU A 121 27.86 4.21 6.62
C GLU A 121 28.51 5.28 5.73
N LYS A 122 28.00 5.46 4.51
CA LYS A 122 28.61 6.37 3.54
C LYS A 122 27.65 7.44 3.02
N TYR A 123 26.34 7.17 3.00
CA TYR A 123 25.33 7.99 2.37
C TYR A 123 24.26 8.42 3.36
N SER A 124 23.61 9.56 3.08
CA SER A 124 22.41 9.95 3.81
C SER A 124 21.20 9.18 3.25
N VAL A 125 20.73 8.18 4.01
CA VAL A 125 19.71 7.20 3.56
C VAL A 125 18.41 7.39 4.30
N ILE A 126 17.30 7.32 3.59
CA ILE A 126 15.96 7.15 4.15
C ILE A 126 15.33 5.88 3.57
N ALA A 127 14.55 5.17 4.37
CA ALA A 127 13.77 4.03 3.93
C ALA A 127 12.32 4.18 4.40
N THR A 128 11.39 3.57 3.66
CA THR A 128 9.98 3.52 4.10
C THR A 128 9.88 2.93 5.50
N PRO A 129 9.17 3.61 6.45
CA PRO A 129 9.01 3.11 7.81
C PRO A 129 8.23 1.79 7.83
N GLU A 130 8.58 0.91 8.76
CA GLU A 130 7.86 -0.36 9.00
C GLU A 130 7.42 -1.06 7.70
N SER A 131 6.11 -1.29 7.54
CA SER A 131 5.46 -1.91 6.38
C SER A 131 4.76 -0.90 5.45
N TYR A 132 5.27 0.33 5.34
CA TYR A 132 4.75 1.35 4.40
C TYR A 132 5.13 0.97 2.96
N ASN A 133 4.49 -0.07 2.44
CA ASN A 133 4.79 -0.70 1.16
C ASN A 133 3.70 -0.50 0.08
N ALA A 134 2.75 0.39 0.34
CA ALA A 134 1.69 0.81 -0.59
C ALA A 134 1.88 2.28 -1.01
N PRO A 135 1.28 2.74 -2.13
CA PRO A 135 1.48 4.09 -2.67
C PRO A 135 1.30 5.22 -1.66
N MET A 136 0.25 5.14 -0.82
CA MET A 136 -0.02 6.13 0.22
C MET A 136 1.04 6.15 1.34
N GLY A 137 1.58 4.99 1.71
CA GLY A 137 2.64 4.87 2.71
C GLY A 137 3.94 5.50 2.21
N ILE A 138 4.33 5.18 0.98
CA ILE A 138 5.50 5.77 0.32
C ILE A 138 5.32 7.29 0.17
N ALA A 139 4.17 7.72 -0.36
CA ALA A 139 3.89 9.15 -0.54
C ALA A 139 3.94 9.93 0.78
N LYS A 140 3.44 9.35 1.87
CA LYS A 140 3.52 9.95 3.20
C LYS A 140 4.97 10.11 3.66
N THR A 141 5.81 9.10 3.47
CA THR A 141 7.24 9.17 3.82
C THR A 141 7.95 10.26 3.01
N VAL A 142 7.65 10.37 1.71
CA VAL A 142 8.26 11.38 0.83
C VAL A 142 7.85 12.80 1.22
N LEU A 143 6.58 13.00 1.55
CA LEU A 143 6.02 14.33 1.85
C LEU A 143 6.20 14.76 3.32
N SER A 144 6.75 13.91 4.20
CA SER A 144 7.05 14.28 5.60
C SER A 144 8.33 15.13 5.76
N ASN A 145 8.89 15.64 4.67
CA ASN A 145 10.15 16.41 4.61
C ASN A 145 11.40 15.62 5.06
N GLU A 146 11.27 14.33 5.33
CA GLU A 146 12.40 13.49 5.70
C GLU A 146 13.32 13.16 4.50
N CYS A 147 12.85 13.38 3.27
CA CYS A 147 13.62 13.15 2.05
C CYS A 147 14.55 14.30 1.70
N GLU A 148 14.36 15.48 2.29
CA GLU A 148 15.17 16.65 2.00
C GLU A 148 16.61 16.45 2.48
N GLY A 149 17.59 16.69 1.61
CA GLY A 149 19.00 16.46 1.89
C GLY A 149 19.43 14.98 1.93
N LYS A 150 18.54 14.04 1.57
CA LYS A 150 18.88 12.61 1.45
C LYS A 150 19.45 12.30 0.07
N GLN A 151 20.39 11.35 0.05
CA GLN A 151 21.02 10.87 -1.17
C GLN A 151 20.36 9.61 -1.73
N ILE A 152 19.84 8.76 -0.82
CA ILE A 152 19.25 7.48 -1.19
C ILE A 152 17.88 7.31 -0.51
N PHE A 153 16.89 6.87 -1.29
CA PHE A 153 15.57 6.46 -0.82
C PHE A 153 15.34 4.97 -1.08
N ILE A 154 15.04 4.20 -0.05
CA ILE A 154 14.74 2.78 -0.17
C ILE A 154 13.24 2.57 0.02
N ALA A 155 12.55 2.14 -1.04
CA ALA A 155 11.12 1.85 -1.03
C ALA A 155 10.86 0.35 -0.88
N GLU A 156 10.19 -0.06 0.19
CA GLU A 156 9.57 -1.37 0.24
C GLU A 156 8.29 -1.35 -0.59
N MET A 157 8.16 -2.25 -1.56
CA MET A 157 7.05 -2.30 -2.51
C MET A 157 6.26 -3.59 -2.33
N GLY A 158 5.00 -3.47 -1.92
CA GLY A 158 4.11 -4.58 -1.65
C GLY A 158 2.95 -4.65 -2.63
N ALA A 159 2.52 -5.87 -2.99
CA ALA A 159 1.34 -6.09 -3.81
C ALA A 159 0.32 -6.97 -3.10
N ARG A 160 -0.95 -6.61 -3.21
CA ARG A 160 -2.11 -7.38 -2.74
C ARG A 160 -3.05 -7.75 -3.89
N LYS A 161 -3.01 -7.01 -4.99
CA LYS A 161 -3.80 -7.21 -6.20
C LYS A 161 -2.97 -6.92 -7.44
N LYS A 162 -3.47 -7.34 -8.59
CA LYS A 162 -2.84 -7.06 -9.88
C LYS A 162 -2.75 -5.57 -10.15
N GLY A 163 -1.57 -5.11 -10.59
CA GLY A 163 -1.27 -3.73 -10.92
C GLY A 163 -0.65 -2.91 -9.78
N ASP A 164 -0.59 -3.43 -8.56
CA ASP A 164 -0.02 -2.70 -7.42
C ASP A 164 1.48 -2.39 -7.59
N ILE A 165 2.27 -3.37 -8.11
CA ILE A 165 3.71 -3.14 -8.35
C ILE A 165 3.91 -2.14 -9.47
N LYS A 166 3.11 -2.20 -10.53
CA LYS A 166 3.16 -1.19 -11.58
C LYS A 166 2.89 0.21 -11.07
N GLU A 167 1.83 0.39 -10.25
CA GLU A 167 1.50 1.68 -9.63
C GLU A 167 2.66 2.20 -8.76
N LEU A 168 3.31 1.31 -8.01
CA LEU A 168 4.46 1.65 -7.18
C LEU A 168 5.70 1.99 -8.03
N CYS A 169 5.92 1.28 -9.13
CA CYS A 169 6.99 1.59 -10.08
C CYS A 169 6.78 2.96 -10.73
N ASP A 170 5.54 3.28 -11.12
CA ASP A 170 5.19 4.57 -11.72
C ASP A 170 5.39 5.74 -10.72
N LEU A 171 5.13 5.50 -9.43
CA LEU A 171 5.36 6.48 -8.37
C LEU A 171 6.85 6.65 -8.04
N VAL A 172 7.55 5.54 -7.78
CA VAL A 172 8.93 5.56 -7.27
C VAL A 172 9.92 5.76 -8.39
N LYS A 173 9.68 5.18 -9.57
CA LYS A 173 10.62 5.11 -10.72
C LYS A 173 12.01 4.70 -10.24
N PRO A 174 12.19 3.48 -9.73
CA PRO A 174 13.43 3.07 -9.07
C PRO A 174 14.61 3.08 -10.04
N ASP A 175 15.74 3.65 -9.59
CA ASP A 175 17.01 3.59 -10.32
C ASP A 175 17.67 2.20 -10.20
N TYR A 176 17.46 1.55 -9.05
CA TYR A 176 17.90 0.19 -8.74
C TYR A 176 16.74 -0.58 -8.12
N ALA A 177 16.70 -1.88 -8.35
CA ALA A 177 15.68 -2.72 -7.79
C ALA A 177 16.25 -4.01 -7.18
N ILE A 178 15.55 -4.54 -6.18
CA ILE A 178 15.86 -5.83 -5.57
C ILE A 178 14.60 -6.66 -5.57
N PHE A 179 14.69 -7.84 -6.14
CA PHE A 179 13.61 -8.82 -6.16
C PHE A 179 14.01 -10.03 -5.33
N THR A 180 13.51 -10.14 -4.10
CA THR A 180 13.98 -11.10 -3.10
C THR A 180 13.53 -12.53 -3.40
N GLY A 181 12.30 -12.72 -3.86
CA GLY A 181 11.77 -14.04 -4.17
C GLY A 181 10.25 -14.08 -4.29
N VAL A 182 9.73 -15.22 -4.74
CA VAL A 182 8.30 -15.49 -4.90
C VAL A 182 7.93 -16.74 -4.13
N CYS A 183 6.81 -16.69 -3.41
CA CYS A 183 6.18 -17.84 -2.77
C CYS A 183 4.66 -17.62 -2.74
N GLU A 184 3.91 -18.60 -2.27
CA GLU A 184 2.45 -18.64 -2.24
C GLU A 184 1.77 -17.60 -1.31
N GLN A 185 2.49 -16.54 -0.96
CA GLN A 185 1.94 -15.43 -0.18
C GLN A 185 0.81 -14.73 -0.95
N HIS A 186 -0.33 -14.53 -0.30
CA HIS A 186 -1.53 -13.92 -0.92
C HIS A 186 -2.16 -14.75 -2.06
N ILE A 187 -1.96 -16.06 -2.09
CA ILE A 187 -2.51 -16.94 -3.14
C ILE A 187 -4.03 -16.84 -3.25
N ALA A 188 -4.73 -16.61 -2.12
CA ALA A 188 -6.17 -16.40 -2.13
C ALA A 188 -6.62 -15.18 -2.96
N THR A 189 -5.74 -14.19 -3.13
CA THR A 189 -6.04 -12.98 -3.91
C THR A 189 -5.56 -13.11 -5.37
N PHE A 190 -4.41 -13.72 -5.58
CA PHE A 190 -3.80 -13.86 -6.91
C PHE A 190 -4.22 -15.13 -7.65
N GLY A 191 -4.70 -16.14 -6.94
CA GLY A 191 -5.20 -17.40 -7.50
C GLY A 191 -4.11 -18.42 -7.83
N SER A 192 -2.91 -18.01 -8.24
CA SER A 192 -1.80 -18.92 -8.56
C SER A 192 -0.44 -18.28 -8.31
N LEU A 193 0.61 -19.12 -8.26
CA LEU A 193 2.00 -18.68 -8.11
C LEU A 193 2.48 -17.91 -9.35
N GLU A 194 2.03 -18.31 -10.53
CA GLU A 194 2.32 -17.64 -11.80
C GLU A 194 1.77 -16.22 -11.82
N ASN A 195 0.58 -16.00 -11.27
CA ASN A 195 0.00 -14.66 -11.15
C ASN A 195 0.77 -13.80 -10.16
N ILE A 196 1.27 -14.38 -9.06
CA ILE A 196 2.14 -13.69 -8.10
C ILE A 196 3.46 -13.31 -8.76
N TRP A 197 4.05 -14.23 -9.56
CA TRP A 197 5.24 -13.94 -10.35
C TRP A 197 4.97 -12.82 -11.35
N ALA A 198 3.91 -12.92 -12.17
CA ALA A 198 3.55 -11.93 -13.17
C ALA A 198 3.38 -10.52 -12.57
N GLU A 199 2.76 -10.43 -11.38
CA GLU A 199 2.61 -9.16 -10.68
C GLU A 199 3.94 -8.61 -10.18
N LYS A 200 4.75 -9.44 -9.49
CA LYS A 200 5.99 -8.97 -8.87
C LYS A 200 7.11 -8.74 -9.88
N SER A 201 7.10 -9.46 -11.00
CA SER A 201 8.05 -9.28 -12.11
C SER A 201 7.86 -7.95 -12.86
N GLU A 202 6.77 -7.21 -12.63
CA GLU A 202 6.62 -5.84 -13.16
C GLU A 202 7.80 -4.94 -12.74
N ILE A 203 8.49 -5.23 -11.64
CA ILE A 203 9.71 -4.52 -11.22
C ILE A 203 10.85 -4.63 -12.26
N LEU A 204 10.90 -5.72 -13.03
CA LEU A 204 11.89 -5.90 -14.09
C LEU A 204 11.65 -4.96 -15.27
N LYS A 205 10.40 -4.49 -15.43
CA LYS A 205 9.97 -3.60 -16.51
C LYS A 205 10.03 -2.11 -16.16
N CYS A 206 10.33 -1.77 -14.90
CA CYS A 206 10.24 -0.40 -14.39
C CYS A 206 11.37 0.55 -14.86
N GLY A 207 12.27 0.10 -15.74
CA GLY A 207 13.37 0.92 -16.26
C GLY A 207 14.56 1.08 -15.32
N ALA A 208 14.64 0.29 -14.25
CA ALA A 208 15.79 0.29 -13.34
C ALA A 208 17.08 -0.02 -14.08
N LYS A 209 18.18 0.67 -13.71
CA LYS A 209 19.53 0.49 -14.29
C LYS A 209 20.08 -0.91 -14.02
N LYS A 210 19.83 -1.42 -12.83
CA LYS A 210 20.19 -2.78 -12.40
C LYS A 210 19.11 -3.32 -11.47
N VAL A 211 18.87 -4.63 -11.59
CA VAL A 211 17.95 -5.39 -10.74
C VAL A 211 18.68 -6.57 -10.14
N VAL A 212 18.76 -6.62 -8.82
CA VAL A 212 19.34 -7.75 -8.10
C VAL A 212 18.22 -8.73 -7.76
N CYS A 213 18.37 -9.98 -8.19
CA CYS A 213 17.40 -11.04 -7.98
C CYS A 213 17.95 -12.11 -7.01
N GLY A 214 17.13 -12.60 -6.11
CA GLY A 214 17.47 -13.76 -5.28
C GLY A 214 17.64 -15.02 -6.13
N SER A 215 18.51 -15.95 -5.68
CA SER A 215 18.83 -17.23 -6.36
C SER A 215 17.57 -18.04 -6.70
N SER A 216 16.57 -18.04 -5.84
CA SER A 216 15.29 -18.73 -6.04
C SER A 216 14.50 -18.28 -7.28
N LEU A 217 14.83 -17.12 -7.85
CA LEU A 217 14.17 -16.60 -9.05
C LEU A 217 14.81 -17.07 -10.35
N LYS A 218 15.96 -17.75 -10.29
CA LYS A 218 16.71 -18.22 -11.46
C LYS A 218 15.86 -19.06 -12.43
N THR A 219 14.97 -19.89 -11.91
CA THR A 219 14.06 -20.74 -12.69
C THR A 219 12.94 -19.97 -13.41
N TRP A 220 12.63 -18.77 -12.95
CA TRP A 220 11.58 -17.91 -13.48
C TRP A 220 12.10 -16.88 -14.50
N LEU A 221 13.39 -16.61 -14.47
CA LEU A 221 14.04 -15.67 -15.38
C LEU A 221 14.36 -16.38 -16.69
N GLN A 222 13.58 -16.09 -17.73
CA GLN A 222 13.66 -16.77 -19.05
C GLN A 222 14.67 -16.14 -20.00
N GLU A 223 15.07 -14.90 -19.78
CA GLU A 223 15.95 -14.14 -20.67
C GLU A 223 17.16 -13.57 -19.93
N THR A 224 18.29 -13.51 -20.60
CA THR A 224 19.49 -12.80 -20.16
C THR A 224 19.29 -11.30 -20.36
N ASP A 225 18.68 -10.64 -19.37
CA ASP A 225 18.67 -9.18 -19.32
C ASP A 225 19.94 -8.72 -18.60
N ASP A 226 20.83 -8.03 -19.29
CA ASP A 226 22.11 -7.52 -18.75
C ASP A 226 21.94 -6.60 -17.52
N ARG A 227 20.73 -6.15 -17.27
CA ARG A 227 20.39 -5.39 -16.08
C ARG A 227 20.17 -6.27 -14.85
N VAL A 228 19.87 -7.55 -15.05
CA VAL A 228 19.52 -8.49 -13.98
C VAL A 228 20.76 -9.20 -13.48
N LEU A 229 21.05 -9.04 -12.21
CA LEU A 229 22.08 -9.78 -11.48
C LEU A 229 21.39 -10.78 -10.54
N VAL A 230 21.56 -12.06 -10.81
CA VAL A 230 21.08 -13.12 -9.91
C VAL A 230 22.17 -13.43 -8.89
N LEU A 231 21.83 -13.31 -7.60
CA LEU A 231 22.74 -13.70 -6.53
C LEU A 231 22.79 -15.22 -6.46
N ASP A 232 23.99 -15.76 -6.50
CA ASP A 232 24.20 -17.18 -6.19
C ASP A 232 24.01 -17.41 -4.69
N GLU A 233 23.54 -18.60 -4.32
CA GLU A 233 23.53 -19.03 -2.92
C GLU A 233 24.97 -19.03 -2.42
N GLY A 234 25.20 -18.38 -1.27
CA GLY A 234 26.55 -18.32 -0.70
C GLY A 234 27.10 -19.73 -0.48
N ALA A 235 28.21 -20.04 -1.17
CA ALA A 235 28.92 -21.28 -0.92
C ALA A 235 29.53 -21.20 0.50
N ASP A 236 29.51 -22.32 1.23
CA ASP A 236 30.17 -22.49 2.50
C ASP A 236 29.70 -21.62 3.67
N ALA A 237 28.37 -21.41 3.79
CA ALA A 237 27.82 -20.69 4.94
C ALA A 237 28.03 -21.48 6.25
N GLN A 238 28.81 -20.93 7.17
CA GLN A 238 29.01 -21.47 8.53
C GLN A 238 28.16 -20.61 9.50
N PHE A 239 27.16 -21.24 10.10
CA PHE A 239 26.30 -20.60 11.08
C PHE A 239 26.81 -20.86 12.49
N GLY A 240 27.31 -19.83 13.17
CA GLY A 240 27.69 -19.88 14.58
C GLY A 240 26.68 -19.13 15.47
N ALA A 241 26.70 -19.41 16.75
CA ALA A 241 25.80 -18.77 17.73
C ALA A 241 26.02 -17.24 17.85
N MET A 242 27.20 -16.75 17.50
CA MET A 242 27.58 -15.34 17.59
C MET A 242 28.06 -14.71 16.28
N ALA A 243 28.28 -15.48 15.24
CA ALA A 243 28.74 -14.98 13.96
C ALA A 243 28.34 -15.92 12.83
N THR A 244 28.04 -15.37 11.69
CA THR A 244 27.83 -16.12 10.45
C THR A 244 28.94 -15.74 9.47
N ALA A 245 29.63 -16.74 8.93
CA ALA A 245 30.61 -16.55 7.88
C ALA A 245 30.14 -17.24 6.60
N PHE A 246 30.26 -16.56 5.47
CA PHE A 246 29.93 -17.13 4.16
C PHE A 246 30.78 -16.45 3.08
N THR A 247 30.89 -17.09 1.95
CA THR A 247 31.58 -16.54 0.79
C THR A 247 30.56 -16.08 -0.25
N LEU A 248 30.60 -14.81 -0.60
CA LEU A 248 29.82 -14.27 -1.72
C LEU A 248 30.66 -14.25 -3.00
N ARG A 249 30.12 -14.74 -4.08
CA ARG A 249 30.71 -14.59 -5.40
C ARG A 249 30.16 -13.31 -6.07
N LEU A 250 30.99 -12.27 -6.08
CA LEU A 250 30.63 -10.99 -6.69
C LEU A 250 31.56 -10.71 -7.88
N TYR A 251 31.00 -10.49 -9.06
CA TYR A 251 31.76 -10.20 -10.30
C TYR A 251 32.84 -11.23 -10.62
N GLY A 252 32.63 -12.49 -10.25
CA GLY A 252 33.60 -13.57 -10.46
C GLY A 252 34.62 -13.75 -9.35
N GLU A 253 34.67 -12.86 -8.38
CA GLU A 253 35.57 -12.93 -7.21
C GLU A 253 34.81 -13.47 -5.98
N ASN A 254 35.53 -14.27 -5.20
CA ASN A 254 35.06 -14.81 -3.92
C ASN A 254 35.34 -13.82 -2.81
N VAL A 255 34.30 -13.18 -2.27
CA VAL A 255 34.42 -12.22 -1.17
C VAL A 255 33.96 -12.88 0.13
N PRO A 256 34.89 -13.10 1.09
CA PRO A 256 34.51 -13.63 2.40
C PRO A 256 33.72 -12.56 3.20
N VAL A 257 32.57 -12.93 3.74
CA VAL A 257 31.73 -12.08 4.60
C VAL A 257 31.64 -12.74 5.97
N LYS A 258 31.90 -11.98 7.02
CA LYS A 258 31.70 -12.39 8.41
C LYS A 258 30.85 -11.36 9.11
N THR A 259 29.72 -11.79 9.68
CA THR A 259 28.77 -10.95 10.41
C THR A 259 28.60 -11.42 11.84
#